data_64fab95faac3422204d0c914111d0d5d
#
_entry.id   64fab95faac3422204d0c914111d0d5d
#
_cell.length_a   1.000
_cell.length_b   1.000
_cell.length_c   1.000
_cell.angle_alpha   90.00
_cell.angle_beta   90.00
_cell.angle_gamma   90.00
#
_symmetry.space_group_name_H-M   'P 1'
#
loop_
_entity.id
_entity.type
_entity.pdbx_description
1 polymer ?
#
loop_
_entity_poly.entity_id
_entity_poly.type
_entity_poly.pdbx_seq_one_letter_code
_entity_poly.pdbx_strand_id
1 'polypeptide(L)'
;MTNNSSSSKHPLGLYLLFVTEMWERFSYYGMRAIFMLFMVKVLLLNDKEASEIYGSYTGLVYLTPLLGGYLCDRYLGNRRSILIGGLLMAVGQFFMFLSASVGAEGGVPLMWTGLTALIVGNGFFKPNISTMVGQLYPSNDRRIDSAFTIFYMGINLGAFFSPLICSSFSDYKWGFLAACIGMLLGLVTFIALQKKYLISEEGQEIGKSVKPLDLKSILMIVGSIGIIFFMLNFKQWFKSETDIISYFIYGSMVIMPILILTDKSLKPFETKRIMVIFILAFFVIFFWGAFEQAGASLTLFADRQTDRTVLGWEMPAEYFQSVNPLAVITLAPLFSILWGMLYKRKMEPSSPTKMAYGLALVAIGYVVIAIAVKGLGMGEKVSMWWLVALYVIHTMGELCLSPIGLSMVSKLAPLRLSSLMMGTWFLANAAANKFAGTLSALIPPSDATAETSYPSFLGFQITNLYEFFTLFIVMTGVAAGILFFLSRTLQKMMNTPETN
;
A
#
# COMPACT_ATOMS: atom_id res chain seq x y z
N MET A 1 3.26 -48.39 3.60
CA MET A 1 2.25 -47.61 2.84
C MET A 1 1.33 -46.94 3.87
N THR A 2 1.68 -45.76 4.34
CA THR A 2 0.82 -44.97 5.23
C THR A 2 -0.10 -44.13 4.33
N ASN A 3 -1.40 -44.43 4.40
CA ASN A 3 -2.44 -43.63 3.78
C ASN A 3 -2.40 -42.19 4.33
N ASN A 4 -1.67 -41.30 3.69
CA ASN A 4 -1.84 -39.88 3.83
C ASN A 4 -3.11 -39.45 3.09
N SER A 5 -4.27 -39.67 3.69
CA SER A 5 -5.47 -38.93 3.32
C SER A 5 -5.20 -37.46 3.64
N SER A 6 -4.69 -36.71 2.70
CA SER A 6 -4.56 -35.25 2.81
C SER A 6 -5.95 -34.70 3.17
N SER A 7 -6.12 -34.22 4.38
CA SER A 7 -7.34 -33.55 4.81
C SER A 7 -7.66 -32.45 3.76
N SER A 8 -8.83 -32.50 3.15
CA SER A 8 -9.28 -31.47 2.21
C SER A 8 -9.53 -30.11 2.89
N LYS A 9 -9.48 -30.07 4.23
CA LYS A 9 -9.78 -28.89 5.06
C LYS A 9 -8.52 -28.09 5.35
N HIS A 10 -8.64 -26.78 5.37
CA HIS A 10 -7.59 -25.88 5.83
C HIS A 10 -7.41 -25.95 7.34
N PRO A 11 -6.19 -25.79 7.87
CA PRO A 11 -5.94 -25.72 9.31
C PRO A 11 -6.63 -24.51 9.93
N LEU A 12 -7.14 -24.66 11.17
CA LEU A 12 -7.83 -23.57 11.90
C LEU A 12 -6.92 -22.34 12.13
N GLY A 13 -5.61 -22.54 12.14
CA GLY A 13 -4.63 -21.46 12.18
C GLY A 13 -4.77 -20.46 11.02
N LEU A 14 -5.18 -20.91 9.82
CA LEU A 14 -5.45 -20.01 8.70
C LEU A 14 -6.56 -19.01 9.02
N TYR A 15 -7.64 -19.46 9.62
CA TYR A 15 -8.78 -18.59 9.98
C TYR A 15 -8.41 -17.61 11.10
N LEU A 16 -7.54 -18.02 12.03
CA LEU A 16 -6.99 -17.11 13.03
C LEU A 16 -6.16 -16.01 12.38
N LEU A 17 -5.26 -16.36 11.46
CA LEU A 17 -4.45 -15.38 10.73
C LEU A 17 -5.32 -14.49 9.84
N PHE A 18 -6.34 -15.04 9.19
CA PHE A 18 -7.35 -14.29 8.42
C PHE A 18 -8.04 -13.22 9.26
N VAL A 19 -8.59 -13.59 10.44
CA VAL A 19 -9.28 -12.63 11.32
C VAL A 19 -8.31 -11.58 11.87
N THR A 20 -7.10 -11.98 12.24
CA THR A 20 -6.08 -11.08 12.76
C THR A 20 -5.66 -10.05 11.70
N GLU A 21 -5.42 -10.49 10.45
CA GLU A 21 -5.10 -9.60 9.32
C GLU A 21 -6.30 -8.70 8.96
N MET A 22 -7.51 -9.25 8.93
CA MET A 22 -8.73 -8.48 8.65
C MET A 22 -8.87 -7.29 9.61
N TRP A 23 -8.66 -7.48 10.92
CA TRP A 23 -8.72 -6.40 11.90
C TRP A 23 -7.57 -5.42 11.79
N GLU A 24 -6.38 -5.89 11.46
CA GLU A 24 -5.24 -5.00 11.19
C GLU A 24 -5.51 -4.15 9.93
N ARG A 25 -6.00 -4.76 8.86
CA ARG A 25 -6.39 -4.03 7.64
C ARG A 25 -7.53 -3.05 7.91
N PHE A 26 -8.50 -3.43 8.71
CA PHE A 26 -9.54 -2.51 9.19
C PHE A 26 -8.92 -1.29 9.88
N SER A 27 -7.98 -1.49 10.78
CA SER A 27 -7.28 -0.42 11.49
C SER A 27 -6.50 0.48 10.52
N TYR A 28 -5.71 -0.12 9.63
CA TYR A 28 -4.87 0.61 8.68
C TYR A 28 -5.68 1.41 7.65
N TYR A 29 -6.61 0.76 6.95
CA TYR A 29 -7.41 1.43 5.91
C TYR A 29 -8.45 2.38 6.48
N GLY A 30 -8.97 2.11 7.69
CA GLY A 30 -9.87 3.02 8.38
C GLY A 30 -9.19 4.35 8.74
N MET A 31 -8.01 4.26 9.35
CA MET A 31 -7.18 5.44 9.62
C MET A 31 -6.85 6.18 8.31
N ARG A 32 -6.36 5.45 7.31
CA ARG A 32 -5.96 6.03 6.03
C ARG A 32 -7.12 6.75 5.33
N ALA A 33 -8.33 6.22 5.41
CA ALA A 33 -9.51 6.80 4.78
C ALA A 33 -9.83 8.20 5.31
N ILE A 34 -9.77 8.37 6.63
CA ILE A 34 -10.12 9.64 7.28
C ILE A 34 -8.91 10.60 7.42
N PHE A 35 -7.68 10.13 7.18
CA PHE A 35 -6.46 10.85 7.53
C PHE A 35 -6.29 12.17 6.78
N MET A 36 -6.55 12.19 5.46
CA MET A 36 -6.40 13.42 4.66
C MET A 36 -7.36 14.51 5.14
N LEU A 37 -8.65 14.19 5.27
CA LEU A 37 -9.64 15.17 5.70
C LEU A 37 -9.48 15.55 7.17
N PHE A 38 -9.02 14.65 8.03
CA PHE A 38 -8.63 14.98 9.41
C PHE A 38 -7.54 16.04 9.45
N MET A 39 -6.46 15.90 8.66
CA MET A 39 -5.40 16.89 8.61
C MET A 39 -5.90 18.27 8.16
N VAL A 40 -6.74 18.29 7.12
CA VAL A 40 -7.24 19.56 6.57
C VAL A 40 -8.33 20.19 7.44
N LYS A 41 -9.30 19.40 7.93
CA LYS A 41 -10.49 19.94 8.61
C LYS A 41 -10.32 20.11 10.13
N VAL A 42 -9.49 19.26 10.77
CA VAL A 42 -9.32 19.27 12.23
C VAL A 42 -7.98 19.90 12.64
N LEU A 43 -6.89 19.55 11.96
CA LEU A 43 -5.58 20.15 12.23
C LEU A 43 -5.34 21.44 11.45
N LEU A 44 -6.24 21.81 10.53
CA LEU A 44 -6.21 23.03 9.71
C LEU A 44 -4.92 23.16 8.89
N LEU A 45 -4.33 22.04 8.49
CA LEU A 45 -3.19 22.03 7.58
C LEU A 45 -3.66 22.34 6.15
N ASN A 46 -2.81 23.03 5.38
CA ASN A 46 -3.13 23.25 3.98
C ASN A 46 -2.99 21.95 3.15
N ASP A 47 -3.62 21.91 1.98
CA ASP A 47 -3.68 20.71 1.13
C ASP A 47 -2.29 20.19 0.74
N LYS A 48 -1.34 21.09 0.48
CA LYS A 48 0.04 20.72 0.12
C LYS A 48 0.73 20.03 1.28
N GLU A 49 0.67 20.62 2.46
CA GLU A 49 1.29 20.06 3.67
C GLU A 49 0.66 18.71 4.04
N ALA A 50 -0.67 18.62 4.03
CA ALA A 50 -1.38 17.37 4.29
C ALA A 50 -0.99 16.27 3.28
N SER A 51 -0.88 16.62 1.99
CA SER A 51 -0.45 15.68 0.95
C SER A 51 1.00 15.20 1.12
N GLU A 52 1.92 16.10 1.49
CA GLU A 52 3.32 15.74 1.78
C GLU A 52 3.44 14.81 3.00
N ILE A 53 2.65 15.06 4.05
CA ILE A 53 2.59 14.21 5.24
C ILE A 53 2.01 12.84 4.88
N TYR A 54 0.91 12.82 4.13
CA TYR A 54 0.29 11.58 3.67
C TYR A 54 1.27 10.71 2.86
N GLY A 55 1.97 11.30 1.89
CA GLY A 55 2.96 10.60 1.10
C GLY A 55 4.17 10.13 1.91
N SER A 56 4.61 10.89 2.90
CA SER A 56 5.70 10.51 3.81
C SER A 56 5.29 9.33 4.70
N TYR A 57 4.09 9.37 5.27
CA TYR A 57 3.53 8.29 6.06
C TYR A 57 3.40 6.99 5.25
N THR A 58 2.69 7.04 4.13
CA THR A 58 2.46 5.86 3.30
C THR A 58 3.76 5.30 2.70
N GLY A 59 4.68 6.17 2.27
CA GLY A 59 6.00 5.76 1.79
C GLY A 59 6.81 5.00 2.85
N LEU A 60 6.87 5.51 4.08
CA LEU A 60 7.58 4.87 5.18
C LEU A 60 6.91 3.56 5.63
N VAL A 61 5.58 3.46 5.60
CA VAL A 61 4.84 2.22 5.88
C VAL A 61 5.23 1.08 4.93
N TYR A 62 5.54 1.37 3.67
CA TYR A 62 6.01 0.37 2.70
C TYR A 62 7.52 0.07 2.83
N LEU A 63 8.28 0.95 3.46
CA LEU A 63 9.72 0.77 3.67
C LEU A 63 10.02 -0.06 4.93
N THR A 64 9.31 0.18 6.03
CA THR A 64 9.58 -0.44 7.34
C THR A 64 9.42 -1.96 7.40
N PRO A 65 8.59 -2.65 6.55
CA PRO A 65 8.56 -4.09 6.47
C PRO A 65 9.92 -4.77 6.20
N LEU A 66 10.83 -4.10 5.49
CA LEU A 66 12.18 -4.59 5.27
C LEU A 66 12.94 -4.73 6.60
N LEU A 67 12.86 -3.69 7.43
CA LEU A 67 13.51 -3.67 8.74
C LEU A 67 12.83 -4.64 9.71
N GLY A 68 11.49 -4.62 9.74
CA GLY A 68 10.71 -5.47 10.64
C GLY A 68 10.85 -6.96 10.33
N GLY A 69 10.90 -7.35 9.04
CA GLY A 69 11.19 -8.72 8.61
C GLY A 69 12.59 -9.17 9.04
N TYR A 70 13.61 -8.34 8.79
CA TYR A 70 14.98 -8.65 9.22
C TYR A 70 15.09 -8.87 10.74
N LEU A 71 14.48 -7.98 11.53
CA LEU A 71 14.50 -8.10 13.00
C LEU A 71 13.70 -9.31 13.49
N CYS A 72 12.63 -9.65 12.81
CA CYS A 72 11.85 -10.84 13.09
C CYS A 72 12.66 -12.11 12.89
N ASP A 73 13.25 -12.29 11.71
CA ASP A 73 13.96 -13.52 11.35
C ASP A 73 15.16 -13.76 12.24
N ARG A 74 15.86 -12.71 12.64
CA ARG A 74 17.11 -12.83 13.37
C ARG A 74 16.98 -12.83 14.90
N TYR A 75 15.95 -12.15 15.44
CA TYR A 75 15.85 -11.87 16.87
C TYR A 75 14.50 -12.18 17.51
N LEU A 76 13.37 -11.84 16.86
CA LEU A 76 12.08 -11.80 17.54
C LEU A 76 11.21 -13.05 17.31
N GLY A 77 11.24 -13.61 16.09
CA GLY A 77 10.26 -14.58 15.61
C GLY A 77 8.91 -13.94 15.28
N ASN A 78 8.12 -14.63 14.45
CA ASN A 78 6.90 -14.05 13.88
C ASN A 78 5.83 -13.69 14.93
N ARG A 79 5.59 -14.55 15.93
CA ARG A 79 4.55 -14.28 16.94
C ARG A 79 4.83 -13.01 17.75
N ARG A 80 6.08 -12.82 18.21
CA ARG A 80 6.45 -11.62 18.96
C ARG A 80 6.41 -10.37 18.08
N SER A 81 6.88 -10.48 16.84
CA SER A 81 6.85 -9.36 15.89
C SER A 81 5.42 -8.91 15.62
N ILE A 82 4.46 -9.84 15.43
CA ILE A 82 3.05 -9.52 15.26
C ILE A 82 2.48 -8.83 16.50
N LEU A 83 2.80 -9.33 17.71
CA LEU A 83 2.31 -8.73 18.96
C LEU A 83 2.88 -7.33 19.20
N ILE A 84 4.18 -7.15 18.99
CA ILE A 84 4.84 -5.83 19.14
C ILE A 84 4.29 -4.86 18.07
N GLY A 85 4.23 -5.31 16.82
CA GLY A 85 3.70 -4.51 15.72
C GLY A 85 2.27 -4.07 15.94
N GLY A 86 1.40 -5.01 16.30
CA GLY A 86 -0.01 -4.72 16.56
C GLY A 86 -0.22 -3.82 17.78
N LEU A 87 0.57 -3.99 18.85
CA LEU A 87 0.51 -3.10 20.01
C LEU A 87 0.94 -1.68 19.65
N LEU A 88 2.04 -1.53 18.90
CA LEU A 88 2.47 -0.22 18.41
C LEU A 88 1.41 0.43 17.52
N MET A 89 0.76 -0.34 16.65
CA MET A 89 -0.33 0.19 15.82
C MET A 89 -1.54 0.62 16.65
N ALA A 90 -1.93 -0.16 17.66
CA ALA A 90 -3.03 0.22 18.57
C ALA A 90 -2.69 1.52 19.35
N VAL A 91 -1.47 1.62 19.87
CA VAL A 91 -0.96 2.84 20.52
C VAL A 91 -0.94 4.01 19.52
N GLY A 92 -0.50 3.77 18.29
CA GLY A 92 -0.51 4.76 17.23
C GLY A 92 -1.91 5.31 16.94
N GLN A 93 -2.90 4.44 16.79
CA GLN A 93 -4.31 4.84 16.60
C GLN A 93 -4.86 5.61 17.81
N PHE A 94 -4.46 5.24 19.03
CA PHE A 94 -4.84 5.96 20.23
C PHE A 94 -4.25 7.38 20.26
N PHE A 95 -3.00 7.57 19.84
CA PHE A 95 -2.42 8.90 19.67
C PHE A 95 -3.11 9.73 18.58
N MET A 96 -3.57 9.08 17.48
CA MET A 96 -4.39 9.75 16.47
C MET A 96 -5.75 10.18 17.04
N PHE A 97 -6.38 9.35 17.87
CA PHE A 97 -7.59 9.73 18.62
C PHE A 97 -7.35 10.94 19.52
N LEU A 98 -6.25 10.96 20.27
CA LEU A 98 -5.87 12.09 21.13
C LEU A 98 -5.60 13.35 20.28
N SER A 99 -4.87 13.22 19.16
CA SER A 99 -4.61 14.29 18.22
C SER A 99 -5.90 14.94 17.72
N ALA A 100 -6.86 14.12 17.29
CA ALA A 100 -8.17 14.61 16.84
C ALA A 100 -9.02 15.20 17.98
N SER A 101 -8.82 14.74 19.22
CA SER A 101 -9.52 15.28 20.39
C SER A 101 -9.01 16.66 20.83
N VAL A 102 -7.70 16.90 20.68
CA VAL A 102 -7.06 18.19 21.00
C VAL A 102 -7.24 19.21 19.85
N GLY A 103 -7.26 18.75 18.60
CA GLY A 103 -7.42 19.61 17.43
C GLY A 103 -6.18 20.42 17.07
N ALA A 104 -6.38 21.58 16.39
CA ALA A 104 -5.30 22.36 15.79
C ALA A 104 -4.24 22.89 16.77
N GLU A 105 -4.65 23.26 17.98
CA GLU A 105 -3.74 23.92 18.94
C GLU A 105 -2.63 23.01 19.51
N GLY A 106 -2.83 21.68 19.52
CA GLY A 106 -1.85 20.75 20.10
C GLY A 106 -1.87 19.35 19.49
N GLY A 107 -2.69 19.11 18.47
CA GLY A 107 -2.86 17.80 17.87
C GLY A 107 -1.68 17.35 17.01
N VAL A 108 -0.96 18.27 16.37
CA VAL A 108 0.12 17.94 15.42
C VAL A 108 1.24 17.10 16.06
N PRO A 109 1.79 17.41 17.24
CA PRO A 109 2.79 16.55 17.90
C PRO A 109 2.26 15.16 18.25
N LEU A 110 0.99 15.06 18.64
CA LEU A 110 0.34 13.79 18.92
C LEU A 110 0.15 12.96 17.63
N MET A 111 -0.20 13.62 16.53
CA MET A 111 -0.24 13.00 15.19
C MET A 111 1.12 12.41 14.81
N TRP A 112 2.23 13.15 14.97
CA TRP A 112 3.55 12.64 14.65
C TRP A 112 3.94 11.42 15.48
N THR A 113 3.59 11.44 16.77
CA THR A 113 3.79 10.29 17.66
C THR A 113 2.97 9.09 17.20
N GLY A 114 1.70 9.31 16.87
CA GLY A 114 0.80 8.29 16.33
C GLY A 114 1.31 7.68 15.03
N LEU A 115 1.69 8.52 14.06
CA LEU A 115 2.23 8.08 12.77
C LEU A 115 3.52 7.25 12.93
N THR A 116 4.43 7.68 13.83
CA THR A 116 5.65 6.92 14.12
C THR A 116 5.34 5.51 14.60
N ALA A 117 4.41 5.38 15.56
CA ALA A 117 4.02 4.09 16.09
C ALA A 117 3.33 3.21 15.04
N LEU A 118 2.48 3.80 14.18
CA LEU A 118 1.82 3.11 13.06
C LEU A 118 2.82 2.60 12.02
N ILE A 119 3.79 3.43 11.62
CA ILE A 119 4.81 3.09 10.63
C ILE A 119 5.68 1.92 11.12
N VAL A 120 6.21 2.03 12.33
CA VAL A 120 7.06 0.98 12.91
C VAL A 120 6.26 -0.27 13.20
N GLY A 121 5.04 -0.12 13.74
CA GLY A 121 4.13 -1.23 14.03
C GLY A 121 3.77 -2.04 12.80
N ASN A 122 3.41 -1.38 11.69
CA ASN A 122 3.13 -2.06 10.42
C ASN A 122 4.36 -2.82 9.90
N GLY A 123 5.55 -2.24 10.04
CA GLY A 123 6.80 -2.89 9.67
C GLY A 123 7.02 -4.23 10.38
N PHE A 124 6.69 -4.32 11.66
CA PHE A 124 6.79 -5.57 12.43
C PHE A 124 5.62 -6.53 12.19
N PHE A 125 4.45 -6.04 11.83
CA PHE A 125 3.24 -6.86 11.69
C PHE A 125 3.15 -7.51 10.31
N LYS A 126 3.12 -6.69 9.25
CA LYS A 126 2.73 -7.07 7.89
C LYS A 126 3.55 -8.21 7.27
N PRO A 127 4.90 -8.19 7.25
CA PRO A 127 5.67 -9.26 6.64
C PRO A 127 5.52 -10.58 7.39
N ASN A 128 5.34 -10.53 8.70
CA ASN A 128 5.41 -11.66 9.58
C ASN A 128 4.13 -12.49 9.63
N ILE A 129 2.97 -11.85 9.54
CA ILE A 129 1.70 -12.57 9.50
C ILE A 129 1.54 -13.34 8.18
N SER A 130 1.94 -12.76 7.06
CA SER A 130 1.91 -13.43 5.75
C SER A 130 2.86 -14.63 5.70
N THR A 131 4.05 -14.52 6.30
CA THR A 131 5.01 -15.65 6.42
C THR A 131 4.40 -16.82 7.21
N MET A 132 3.64 -16.53 8.27
CA MET A 132 3.01 -17.58 9.09
C MET A 132 1.95 -18.38 8.33
N VAL A 133 1.27 -17.75 7.34
CA VAL A 133 0.32 -18.49 6.48
C VAL A 133 1.05 -19.61 5.74
N GLY A 134 2.22 -19.33 5.16
CA GLY A 134 3.03 -20.36 4.49
C GLY A 134 3.52 -21.46 5.43
N GLN A 135 3.87 -21.11 6.68
CA GLN A 135 4.37 -22.06 7.68
C GLN A 135 3.30 -23.05 8.21
N LEU A 136 2.01 -22.77 7.96
CA LEU A 136 0.92 -23.69 8.35
C LEU A 136 0.88 -24.95 7.50
N TYR A 137 1.54 -24.96 6.35
CA TYR A 137 1.46 -26.04 5.35
C TYR A 137 2.81 -26.71 5.14
N PRO A 138 2.83 -28.02 4.88
CA PRO A 138 4.03 -28.71 4.43
C PRO A 138 4.57 -28.13 3.12
N SER A 139 5.85 -28.33 2.86
CA SER A 139 6.47 -27.93 1.59
C SER A 139 5.77 -28.63 0.41
N ASN A 140 5.43 -27.86 -0.62
CA ASN A 140 4.70 -28.31 -1.84
C ASN A 140 3.23 -28.71 -1.63
N ASP A 141 2.59 -28.27 -0.56
CA ASP A 141 1.14 -28.48 -0.38
C ASP A 141 0.33 -27.67 -1.40
N ARG A 142 -0.54 -28.33 -2.15
CA ARG A 142 -1.40 -27.69 -3.17
C ARG A 142 -2.44 -26.74 -2.58
N ARG A 143 -2.74 -26.84 -1.28
CA ARG A 143 -3.71 -25.96 -0.59
C ARG A 143 -3.14 -24.56 -0.32
N ILE A 144 -1.83 -24.35 -0.47
CA ILE A 144 -1.20 -23.08 -0.11
C ILE A 144 -1.73 -21.91 -0.95
N ASP A 145 -2.00 -22.09 -2.23
CA ASP A 145 -2.53 -21.06 -3.11
C ASP A 145 -3.94 -20.64 -2.68
N SER A 146 -4.80 -21.62 -2.34
CA SER A 146 -6.14 -21.33 -1.83
C SER A 146 -6.10 -20.72 -0.45
N ALA A 147 -5.13 -21.06 0.40
CA ALA A 147 -4.92 -20.44 1.70
C ALA A 147 -4.58 -18.96 1.57
N PHE A 148 -3.67 -18.59 0.68
CA PHE A 148 -3.38 -17.19 0.39
C PHE A 148 -4.58 -16.45 -0.21
N THR A 149 -5.41 -17.12 -1.03
CA THR A 149 -6.66 -16.53 -1.53
C THR A 149 -7.63 -16.20 -0.39
N ILE A 150 -7.81 -17.13 0.56
CA ILE A 150 -8.63 -16.90 1.76
C ILE A 150 -8.05 -15.76 2.59
N PHE A 151 -6.74 -15.77 2.83
CA PHE A 151 -6.06 -14.72 3.59
C PHE A 151 -6.23 -13.33 2.92
N TYR A 152 -6.09 -13.25 1.60
CA TYR A 152 -6.30 -12.04 0.81
C TYR A 152 -7.75 -11.54 0.87
N MET A 153 -8.73 -12.43 0.97
CA MET A 153 -10.12 -12.06 1.19
C MET A 153 -10.28 -11.32 2.53
N GLY A 154 -9.57 -11.74 3.58
CA GLY A 154 -9.54 -11.02 4.88
C GLY A 154 -9.04 -9.60 4.75
N ILE A 155 -7.96 -9.37 3.96
CA ILE A 155 -7.44 -8.05 3.66
C ILE A 155 -8.54 -7.16 3.05
N ASN A 156 -9.22 -7.66 2.01
CA ASN A 156 -10.24 -6.90 1.30
C ASN A 156 -11.51 -6.66 2.13
N LEU A 157 -11.91 -7.60 2.98
CA LEU A 157 -13.02 -7.38 3.93
C LEU A 157 -12.69 -6.27 4.93
N GLY A 158 -11.49 -6.31 5.53
CA GLY A 158 -11.03 -5.24 6.42
C GLY A 158 -10.99 -3.88 5.72
N ALA A 159 -10.44 -3.83 4.50
CA ALA A 159 -10.37 -2.62 3.70
C ALA A 159 -11.74 -2.09 3.25
N PHE A 160 -12.72 -2.99 3.00
CA PHE A 160 -14.08 -2.60 2.60
C PHE A 160 -14.86 -1.97 3.74
N PHE A 161 -14.88 -2.61 4.93
CA PHE A 161 -15.69 -2.14 6.04
C PHE A 161 -15.08 -0.93 6.75
N SER A 162 -13.77 -0.75 6.71
CA SER A 162 -13.09 0.25 7.52
C SER A 162 -13.44 1.69 7.12
N PRO A 163 -13.46 2.13 5.84
CA PRO A 163 -13.91 3.46 5.50
C PRO A 163 -15.36 3.70 5.89
N LEU A 164 -16.22 2.69 5.67
CA LEU A 164 -17.64 2.79 6.00
C LEU A 164 -17.89 3.01 7.50
N ILE A 165 -17.13 2.34 8.36
CA ILE A 165 -17.29 2.44 9.82
C ILE A 165 -16.55 3.64 10.37
N CYS A 166 -15.26 3.84 10.00
CA CYS A 166 -14.44 4.89 10.60
C CYS A 166 -14.87 6.31 10.20
N SER A 167 -15.51 6.51 9.05
CA SER A 167 -16.03 7.82 8.63
C SER A 167 -17.53 8.01 8.83
N SER A 168 -18.23 7.03 9.43
CA SER A 168 -19.65 7.19 9.77
C SER A 168 -19.89 8.10 10.98
N PHE A 169 -18.85 8.39 11.75
CA PHE A 169 -18.93 9.26 12.90
C PHE A 169 -18.83 10.74 12.50
N SER A 170 -19.58 11.60 13.19
CA SER A 170 -19.54 13.06 12.96
C SER A 170 -18.19 13.72 13.30
N ASP A 171 -17.37 13.04 14.10
CA ASP A 171 -16.09 13.53 14.57
C ASP A 171 -15.01 12.47 14.29
N TYR A 172 -13.93 12.85 13.60
CA TYR A 172 -12.82 11.97 13.20
C TYR A 172 -12.16 11.21 14.36
N LYS A 173 -12.18 11.78 15.59
CA LYS A 173 -11.63 11.09 16.76
C LYS A 173 -12.25 9.71 16.96
N TRP A 174 -13.54 9.57 16.77
CA TRP A 174 -14.23 8.29 16.94
C TRP A 174 -13.85 7.27 15.85
N GLY A 175 -13.54 7.75 14.65
CA GLY A 175 -13.01 6.92 13.58
C GLY A 175 -11.64 6.34 13.92
N PHE A 176 -10.73 7.14 14.49
CA PHE A 176 -9.44 6.65 14.98
C PHE A 176 -9.59 5.71 16.18
N LEU A 177 -10.53 5.98 17.08
CA LEU A 177 -10.82 5.09 18.19
C LEU A 177 -11.38 3.75 17.70
N ALA A 178 -12.26 3.74 16.70
CA ALA A 178 -12.76 2.51 16.08
C ALA A 178 -11.63 1.71 15.44
N ALA A 179 -10.70 2.37 14.75
CA ALA A 179 -9.50 1.73 14.20
C ALA A 179 -8.59 1.15 15.30
N CYS A 180 -8.45 1.84 16.45
CA CYS A 180 -7.73 1.35 17.62
C CYS A 180 -8.40 0.08 18.21
N ILE A 181 -9.71 0.13 18.42
CA ILE A 181 -10.49 -1.01 18.93
C ILE A 181 -10.38 -2.20 17.99
N GLY A 182 -10.50 -2.00 16.68
CA GLY A 182 -10.30 -3.05 15.70
C GLY A 182 -8.93 -3.72 15.83
N MET A 183 -7.86 -2.95 15.96
CA MET A 183 -6.52 -3.50 16.17
C MET A 183 -6.41 -4.30 17.46
N LEU A 184 -6.99 -3.81 18.56
CA LEU A 184 -7.01 -4.51 19.85
C LEU A 184 -7.81 -5.82 19.77
N LEU A 185 -8.95 -5.85 19.06
CA LEU A 185 -9.72 -7.07 18.84
C LEU A 185 -8.90 -8.12 18.06
N GLY A 186 -8.16 -7.70 17.04
CA GLY A 186 -7.23 -8.57 16.33
C GLY A 186 -6.16 -9.15 17.25
N LEU A 187 -5.53 -8.32 18.09
CA LEU A 187 -4.51 -8.74 19.04
C LEU A 187 -5.05 -9.69 20.11
N VAL A 188 -6.18 -9.36 20.71
CA VAL A 188 -6.81 -10.21 21.73
C VAL A 188 -7.14 -11.59 21.15
N THR A 189 -7.72 -11.62 19.94
CA THR A 189 -8.01 -12.87 19.23
C THR A 189 -6.73 -13.66 18.97
N PHE A 190 -5.67 -13.00 18.50
CA PHE A 190 -4.38 -13.64 18.26
C PHE A 190 -3.78 -14.21 19.55
N ILE A 191 -3.72 -13.42 20.64
CA ILE A 191 -3.15 -13.83 21.94
C ILE A 191 -3.91 -15.03 22.50
N ALA A 192 -5.25 -14.99 22.47
CA ALA A 192 -6.09 -16.04 23.04
C ALA A 192 -5.95 -17.38 22.31
N LEU A 193 -5.79 -17.34 20.97
CA LEU A 193 -5.93 -18.53 20.14
C LEU A 193 -4.61 -19.04 19.53
N GLN A 194 -3.52 -18.25 19.55
CA GLN A 194 -2.25 -18.60 18.90
C GLN A 194 -1.64 -19.91 19.42
N LYS A 195 -1.73 -20.19 20.73
CA LYS A 195 -1.18 -21.43 21.31
C LYS A 195 -1.91 -22.68 20.84
N LYS A 196 -3.22 -22.55 20.57
CA LYS A 196 -4.08 -23.67 20.20
C LYS A 196 -4.06 -23.95 18.70
N TYR A 197 -4.00 -22.92 17.87
CA TYR A 197 -4.24 -23.06 16.42
C TYR A 197 -3.01 -22.80 15.53
N LEU A 198 -1.96 -22.11 16.04
CA LEU A 198 -0.73 -21.91 15.24
C LEU A 198 0.25 -23.06 15.49
N ILE A 199 -0.16 -24.24 15.04
CA ILE A 199 0.57 -25.49 15.11
C ILE A 199 0.61 -26.07 13.70
N SER A 200 1.80 -26.51 13.23
CA SER A 200 1.95 -27.19 11.95
C SER A 200 1.23 -28.56 11.94
N GLU A 201 1.01 -29.13 10.79
CA GLU A 201 0.45 -30.49 10.67
C GLU A 201 1.33 -31.56 11.37
N GLU A 202 2.62 -31.24 11.61
CA GLU A 202 3.57 -32.09 12.33
C GLU A 202 3.55 -31.86 13.86
N GLY A 203 2.66 -30.99 14.36
CA GLY A 203 2.51 -30.70 15.78
C GLY A 203 3.51 -29.67 16.34
N GLN A 204 4.28 -28.98 15.50
CA GLN A 204 5.25 -27.98 15.93
C GLN A 204 4.60 -26.59 16.06
N GLU A 205 4.98 -25.82 17.09
CA GLU A 205 4.52 -24.44 17.24
C GLU A 205 5.14 -23.53 16.15
N ILE A 206 4.29 -22.88 15.36
CA ILE A 206 4.69 -22.00 14.26
C ILE A 206 5.02 -20.60 14.78
N GLY A 207 6.07 -19.99 14.21
CA GLY A 207 6.42 -18.60 14.46
C GLY A 207 6.94 -18.28 15.87
N LYS A 208 7.22 -19.28 16.70
CA LYS A 208 7.78 -19.09 18.03
C LYS A 208 9.26 -18.77 17.93
N SER A 209 9.69 -17.74 18.65
CA SER A 209 11.14 -17.44 18.76
C SER A 209 11.82 -18.46 19.66
N VAL A 210 13.01 -18.90 19.22
CA VAL A 210 13.88 -19.78 20.00
C VAL A 210 14.68 -18.98 21.05
N LYS A 211 14.88 -17.69 20.84
CA LYS A 211 15.70 -16.80 21.69
C LYS A 211 14.81 -15.97 22.64
N PRO A 212 15.24 -15.72 23.88
CA PRO A 212 14.61 -14.73 24.73
C PRO A 212 14.73 -13.32 24.11
N LEU A 213 13.86 -12.41 24.53
CA LEU A 213 13.96 -10.99 24.16
C LEU A 213 15.17 -10.42 24.91
N ASP A 214 16.23 -10.07 24.18
CA ASP A 214 17.46 -9.52 24.73
C ASP A 214 17.49 -7.99 24.63
N LEU A 215 18.40 -7.35 25.37
CA LEU A 215 18.56 -5.91 25.38
C LEU A 215 18.85 -5.35 23.98
N LYS A 216 19.60 -6.09 23.16
CA LYS A 216 19.92 -5.70 21.79
C LYS A 216 18.67 -5.58 20.93
N SER A 217 17.76 -6.53 21.01
CA SER A 217 16.47 -6.51 20.30
C SER A 217 15.62 -5.31 20.72
N ILE A 218 15.57 -5.04 22.03
CA ILE A 218 14.84 -3.87 22.56
C ILE A 218 15.44 -2.57 22.04
N LEU A 219 16.78 -2.43 22.09
CA LEU A 219 17.47 -1.24 21.59
C LEU A 219 17.24 -1.02 20.09
N MET A 220 17.17 -2.10 19.29
CA MET A 220 16.86 -1.98 17.87
C MET A 220 15.41 -1.52 17.61
N ILE A 221 14.44 -2.02 18.38
CA ILE A 221 13.04 -1.57 18.28
C ILE A 221 12.95 -0.09 18.66
N VAL A 222 13.50 0.30 19.80
CA VAL A 222 13.52 1.69 20.27
C VAL A 222 14.27 2.60 19.30
N GLY A 223 15.40 2.14 18.77
CA GLY A 223 16.17 2.85 17.76
C GLY A 223 15.37 3.07 16.46
N SER A 224 14.62 2.06 16.02
CA SER A 224 13.73 2.18 14.86
C SER A 224 12.65 3.24 15.08
N ILE A 225 12.03 3.26 16.25
CA ILE A 225 11.05 4.28 16.64
C ILE A 225 11.71 5.66 16.63
N GLY A 226 12.89 5.80 17.24
CA GLY A 226 13.62 7.05 17.30
C GLY A 226 14.01 7.60 15.92
N ILE A 227 14.48 6.73 15.03
CA ILE A 227 14.86 7.12 13.65
C ILE A 227 13.64 7.60 12.87
N ILE A 228 12.53 6.86 12.89
CA ILE A 228 11.31 7.24 12.18
C ILE A 228 10.73 8.55 12.75
N PHE A 229 10.69 8.67 14.08
CA PHE A 229 10.24 9.89 14.75
C PHE A 229 11.11 11.11 14.37
N PHE A 230 12.42 10.93 14.35
CA PHE A 230 13.36 11.95 13.89
C PHE A 230 13.11 12.35 12.42
N MET A 231 12.96 11.38 11.53
CA MET A 231 12.72 11.65 10.10
C MET A 231 11.42 12.44 9.87
N LEU A 232 10.35 12.08 10.57
CA LEU A 232 9.06 12.76 10.45
C LEU A 232 9.07 14.19 10.99
N ASN A 233 9.82 14.44 12.06
CA ASN A 233 9.88 15.76 12.71
C ASN A 233 11.04 16.62 12.22
N PHE A 234 11.88 16.14 11.30
CA PHE A 234 13.10 16.84 10.87
C PHE A 234 12.84 18.24 10.35
N LYS A 235 11.87 18.40 9.43
CA LYS A 235 11.50 19.72 8.87
C LYS A 235 11.14 20.72 9.97
N GLN A 236 10.34 20.29 10.94
CA GLN A 236 9.85 21.14 12.03
C GLN A 236 10.98 21.54 13.01
N TRP A 237 11.81 20.57 13.42
CA TRP A 237 12.88 20.81 14.41
C TRP A 237 14.00 21.69 13.88
N PHE A 238 14.36 21.49 12.61
CA PHE A 238 15.46 22.24 11.98
C PHE A 238 14.97 23.43 11.14
N LYS A 239 13.65 23.69 11.12
CA LYS A 239 13.02 24.72 10.26
C LYS A 239 13.55 24.66 8.82
N SER A 240 13.70 23.44 8.32
CA SER A 240 14.33 23.15 7.01
C SER A 240 13.28 22.79 5.98
N GLU A 241 13.42 23.29 4.77
CA GLU A 241 12.63 22.86 3.61
C GLU A 241 13.06 21.48 3.08
N THR A 242 14.16 20.92 3.60
CA THR A 242 14.72 19.67 3.14
C THR A 242 13.84 18.49 3.52
N ASP A 243 13.36 17.74 2.54
CA ASP A 243 12.60 16.51 2.75
C ASP A 243 13.53 15.29 2.79
N ILE A 244 14.08 15.00 3.98
CA ILE A 244 15.02 13.88 4.16
C ILE A 244 14.38 12.53 3.86
N ILE A 245 13.07 12.39 4.01
CA ILE A 245 12.34 11.15 3.70
C ILE A 245 12.39 10.89 2.18
N SER A 246 12.14 11.92 1.37
CA SER A 246 12.28 11.85 -0.08
C SER A 246 13.70 11.48 -0.49
N TYR A 247 14.71 12.15 0.06
CA TYR A 247 16.12 11.81 -0.24
C TYR A 247 16.47 10.39 0.13
N PHE A 248 15.98 9.91 1.28
CA PHE A 248 16.24 8.54 1.71
C PHE A 248 15.56 7.52 0.80
N ILE A 249 14.28 7.68 0.49
CA ILE A 249 13.51 6.75 -0.35
C ILE A 249 14.03 6.76 -1.79
N TYR A 250 14.12 7.94 -2.43
CA TYR A 250 14.54 8.03 -3.83
C TYR A 250 16.04 7.74 -3.99
N GLY A 251 16.88 8.17 -3.04
CA GLY A 251 18.28 7.82 -3.03
C GLY A 251 18.50 6.31 -2.93
N SER A 252 17.75 5.63 -2.08
CA SER A 252 17.79 4.16 -1.99
C SER A 252 17.34 3.49 -3.29
N MET A 253 16.33 4.04 -4.00
CA MET A 253 15.88 3.54 -5.31
C MET A 253 16.97 3.63 -6.40
N VAL A 254 17.90 4.56 -6.29
CA VAL A 254 19.04 4.69 -7.22
C VAL A 254 20.22 3.83 -6.76
N ILE A 255 20.54 3.89 -5.47
CA ILE A 255 21.74 3.22 -4.91
C ILE A 255 21.58 1.70 -4.96
N MET A 256 20.42 1.15 -4.62
CA MET A 256 20.24 -0.32 -4.56
C MET A 256 20.42 -1.01 -5.91
N PRO A 257 19.83 -0.55 -7.04
CA PRO A 257 20.14 -1.11 -8.35
C PRO A 257 21.63 -1.05 -8.71
N ILE A 258 22.30 0.07 -8.43
CA ILE A 258 23.73 0.22 -8.70
C ILE A 258 24.53 -0.82 -7.93
N LEU A 259 24.30 -0.95 -6.62
CA LEU A 259 24.99 -1.92 -5.77
C LEU A 259 24.77 -3.36 -6.24
N ILE A 260 23.55 -3.72 -6.62
CA ILE A 260 23.22 -5.07 -7.07
C ILE A 260 23.86 -5.34 -8.45
N LEU A 261 23.73 -4.44 -9.42
CA LEU A 261 24.23 -4.63 -10.78
C LEU A 261 25.78 -4.58 -10.87
N THR A 262 26.46 -4.01 -9.88
CA THR A 262 27.92 -3.99 -9.80
C THR A 262 28.51 -5.23 -9.11
N ASP A 263 27.67 -6.13 -8.61
CA ASP A 263 28.14 -7.40 -8.02
C ASP A 263 28.77 -8.28 -9.11
N LYS A 264 30.09 -8.45 -9.02
CA LYS A 264 30.88 -9.24 -9.97
C LYS A 264 30.55 -10.75 -9.98
N SER A 265 29.77 -11.22 -9.00
CA SER A 265 29.34 -12.61 -8.94
C SER A 265 28.11 -12.91 -9.82
N LEU A 266 27.51 -11.88 -10.41
CA LEU A 266 26.33 -12.03 -11.27
C LEU A 266 26.71 -12.65 -12.62
N LYS A 267 25.97 -13.68 -13.01
CA LYS A 267 26.03 -14.24 -14.35
C LYS A 267 25.32 -13.33 -15.36
N PRO A 268 25.70 -13.33 -16.65
CA PRO A 268 25.08 -12.46 -17.67
C PRO A 268 23.55 -12.61 -17.78
N PHE A 269 23.01 -13.82 -17.64
CA PHE A 269 21.56 -14.06 -17.67
C PHE A 269 20.86 -13.52 -16.41
N GLU A 270 21.50 -13.63 -15.22
CA GLU A 270 20.99 -13.08 -13.98
C GLU A 270 20.91 -11.55 -14.04
N THR A 271 21.95 -10.90 -14.57
CA THR A 271 21.97 -9.45 -14.80
C THR A 271 20.80 -9.00 -15.66
N LYS A 272 20.51 -9.69 -16.78
CA LYS A 272 19.36 -9.38 -17.63
C LYS A 272 18.03 -9.51 -16.89
N ARG A 273 17.83 -10.58 -16.13
CA ARG A 273 16.61 -10.80 -15.32
C ARG A 273 16.45 -9.74 -14.23
N ILE A 274 17.51 -9.37 -13.54
CA ILE A 274 17.53 -8.30 -12.53
C ILE A 274 17.21 -6.93 -13.17
N MET A 275 17.80 -6.63 -14.33
CA MET A 275 17.46 -5.40 -15.07
C MET A 275 15.97 -5.31 -15.41
N VAL A 276 15.35 -6.43 -15.80
CA VAL A 276 13.89 -6.47 -16.04
C VAL A 276 13.13 -6.09 -14.78
N ILE A 277 13.51 -6.63 -13.60
CA ILE A 277 12.85 -6.30 -12.34
C ILE A 277 12.95 -4.79 -12.07
N PHE A 278 14.12 -4.18 -12.24
CA PHE A 278 14.31 -2.74 -12.00
C PHE A 278 13.54 -1.86 -13.00
N ILE A 279 13.54 -2.23 -14.28
CA ILE A 279 12.75 -1.51 -15.28
C ILE A 279 11.26 -1.56 -14.94
N LEU A 280 10.74 -2.73 -14.59
CA LEU A 280 9.33 -2.87 -14.24
C LEU A 280 9.01 -2.18 -12.91
N ALA A 281 9.91 -2.21 -11.92
CA ALA A 281 9.79 -1.46 -10.67
C ALA A 281 9.69 0.05 -10.91
N PHE A 282 10.43 0.59 -11.89
CA PHE A 282 10.32 1.98 -12.30
C PHE A 282 8.90 2.32 -12.82
N PHE A 283 8.32 1.48 -13.68
CA PHE A 283 6.95 1.70 -14.17
C PHE A 283 5.88 1.53 -13.10
N VAL A 284 6.11 0.68 -12.09
CA VAL A 284 5.24 0.51 -10.93
C VAL A 284 5.11 1.79 -10.11
N ILE A 285 6.14 2.64 -10.07
CA ILE A 285 6.08 3.95 -9.39
C ILE A 285 4.98 4.83 -9.99
N PHE A 286 4.88 4.89 -11.30
CA PHE A 286 3.83 5.68 -11.98
C PHE A 286 2.45 5.12 -11.76
N PHE A 287 2.31 3.78 -11.76
CA PHE A 287 1.04 3.12 -11.49
C PHE A 287 0.53 3.46 -10.08
N TRP A 288 1.31 3.12 -9.05
CA TRP A 288 0.89 3.34 -7.68
C TRP A 288 0.86 4.83 -7.31
N GLY A 289 1.75 5.66 -7.88
CA GLY A 289 1.72 7.11 -7.70
C GLY A 289 0.40 7.75 -8.13
N ALA A 290 -0.20 7.23 -9.21
CA ALA A 290 -1.51 7.63 -9.68
C ALA A 290 -2.66 6.92 -8.94
N PHE A 291 -2.54 5.62 -8.67
CA PHE A 291 -3.56 4.82 -8.01
C PHE A 291 -3.81 5.27 -6.56
N GLU A 292 -2.76 5.58 -5.82
CA GLU A 292 -2.81 5.97 -4.41
C GLU A 292 -3.36 7.39 -4.17
N GLN A 293 -3.73 8.11 -5.23
CA GLN A 293 -4.53 9.35 -5.12
C GLN A 293 -5.87 9.10 -4.44
N ALA A 294 -6.34 7.86 -4.39
CA ALA A 294 -7.55 7.44 -3.71
C ALA A 294 -7.63 7.90 -2.25
N GLY A 295 -6.53 7.85 -1.51
CA GLY A 295 -6.48 8.32 -0.12
C GLY A 295 -5.99 9.76 0.03
N ALA A 296 -5.71 10.47 -1.05
CA ALA A 296 -5.11 11.80 -1.06
C ALA A 296 -5.98 12.78 -1.88
N SER A 297 -5.56 13.18 -3.08
CA SER A 297 -6.27 14.20 -3.88
C SER A 297 -7.69 13.78 -4.28
N LEU A 298 -7.94 12.49 -4.57
CA LEU A 298 -9.30 12.04 -4.89
C LEU A 298 -10.25 12.09 -3.68
N THR A 299 -9.73 11.97 -2.45
CA THR A 299 -10.53 12.20 -1.24
C THR A 299 -10.90 13.68 -1.08
N LEU A 300 -9.96 14.61 -1.34
CA LEU A 300 -10.25 16.04 -1.36
C LEU A 300 -11.25 16.40 -2.46
N PHE A 301 -11.07 15.84 -3.65
CA PHE A 301 -12.01 16.00 -4.77
C PHE A 301 -13.39 15.44 -4.44
N ALA A 302 -13.48 14.27 -3.81
CA ALA A 302 -14.74 13.67 -3.37
C ALA A 302 -15.47 14.56 -2.35
N ASP A 303 -14.72 15.20 -1.46
CA ASP A 303 -15.30 16.07 -0.43
C ASP A 303 -15.81 17.39 -0.99
N ARG A 304 -15.10 18.01 -1.92
CA ARG A 304 -15.35 19.39 -2.37
C ARG A 304 -16.15 19.50 -3.64
N GLN A 305 -15.85 18.67 -4.65
CA GLN A 305 -16.37 18.78 -6.02
C GLN A 305 -17.26 17.63 -6.48
N THR A 306 -17.61 16.71 -5.57
CA THR A 306 -18.48 15.58 -5.91
C THR A 306 -19.83 15.73 -5.22
N ASP A 307 -20.93 15.61 -5.99
CA ASP A 307 -22.26 15.48 -5.41
C ASP A 307 -22.45 14.08 -4.85
N ARG A 308 -22.51 14.02 -3.52
CA ARG A 308 -22.57 12.80 -2.72
C ARG A 308 -23.97 12.54 -2.14
N THR A 309 -24.96 13.27 -2.64
CA THR A 309 -26.32 13.19 -2.11
C THR A 309 -27.02 11.92 -2.61
N VAL A 310 -27.39 11.04 -1.70
CA VAL A 310 -28.13 9.80 -1.97
C VAL A 310 -29.40 9.79 -1.14
N LEU A 311 -30.56 9.84 -1.78
CA LEU A 311 -31.88 9.84 -1.11
C LEU A 311 -31.98 10.89 0.01
N GLY A 312 -31.40 12.08 -0.19
CA GLY A 312 -31.46 13.18 0.78
C GLY A 312 -30.39 13.10 1.90
N TRP A 313 -29.55 12.06 1.90
CA TRP A 313 -28.41 11.93 2.81
C TRP A 313 -27.11 12.22 2.09
N GLU A 314 -26.23 13.03 2.69
CA GLU A 314 -24.90 13.30 2.16
C GLU A 314 -23.91 12.23 2.63
N MET A 315 -23.46 11.39 1.70
CA MET A 315 -22.51 10.31 1.97
C MET A 315 -21.12 10.86 2.31
N PRO A 316 -20.43 10.34 3.34
CA PRO A 316 -19.04 10.70 3.61
C PRO A 316 -18.13 10.47 2.39
N ALA A 317 -17.21 11.41 2.13
CA ALA A 317 -16.30 11.33 0.99
C ALA A 317 -15.41 10.09 1.03
N GLU A 318 -15.05 9.66 2.20
CA GLU A 318 -14.18 8.51 2.47
C GLU A 318 -14.79 7.16 2.04
N TYR A 319 -16.12 7.09 1.90
CA TYR A 319 -16.83 5.87 1.47
C TYR A 319 -16.41 5.41 0.07
N PHE A 320 -15.96 6.33 -0.79
CA PHE A 320 -15.43 5.95 -2.11
C PHE A 320 -14.23 5.03 -2.03
N GLN A 321 -13.44 5.07 -0.96
CA GLN A 321 -12.30 4.17 -0.78
C GLN A 321 -12.73 2.71 -0.60
N SER A 322 -13.98 2.43 -0.23
CA SER A 322 -14.55 1.07 -0.18
C SER A 322 -14.90 0.51 -1.57
N VAL A 323 -14.97 1.34 -2.62
CA VAL A 323 -15.27 0.89 -3.99
C VAL A 323 -14.18 -0.05 -4.50
N ASN A 324 -12.90 0.25 -4.25
CA ASN A 324 -11.79 -0.58 -4.71
C ASN A 324 -11.82 -1.99 -4.11
N PRO A 325 -11.84 -2.24 -2.78
CA PRO A 325 -11.87 -3.59 -2.25
C PRO A 325 -13.14 -4.35 -2.64
N LEU A 326 -14.29 -3.69 -2.80
CA LEU A 326 -15.49 -4.30 -3.33
C LEU A 326 -15.30 -4.74 -4.79
N ALA A 327 -14.72 -3.87 -5.61
CA ALA A 327 -14.41 -4.17 -7.00
C ALA A 327 -13.35 -5.30 -7.12
N VAL A 328 -12.35 -5.34 -6.23
CA VAL A 328 -11.38 -6.47 -6.19
C VAL A 328 -12.11 -7.78 -5.92
N ILE A 329 -12.97 -7.84 -4.89
CA ILE A 329 -13.71 -9.07 -4.54
C ILE A 329 -14.56 -9.56 -5.72
N THR A 330 -15.21 -8.65 -6.44
CA THR A 330 -16.13 -8.99 -7.53
C THR A 330 -15.43 -9.26 -8.86
N LEU A 331 -14.37 -8.49 -9.19
CA LEU A 331 -13.72 -8.58 -10.50
C LEU A 331 -12.55 -9.56 -10.52
N ALA A 332 -11.88 -9.87 -9.40
CA ALA A 332 -10.73 -10.78 -9.42
C ALA A 332 -11.07 -12.18 -9.95
N PRO A 333 -12.23 -12.82 -9.61
CA PRO A 333 -12.63 -14.09 -10.22
C PRO A 333 -12.82 -13.97 -11.74
N LEU A 334 -13.39 -12.86 -12.22
CA LEU A 334 -13.62 -12.62 -13.66
C LEU A 334 -12.30 -12.47 -14.40
N PHE A 335 -11.33 -11.74 -13.83
CA PHE A 335 -9.98 -11.61 -14.39
C PHE A 335 -9.23 -12.95 -14.39
N SER A 336 -9.38 -13.77 -13.36
CA SER A 336 -8.81 -15.12 -13.33
C SER A 336 -9.36 -16.00 -14.46
N ILE A 337 -10.68 -15.97 -14.68
CA ILE A 337 -11.33 -16.68 -15.80
C ILE A 337 -10.83 -16.16 -17.15
N LEU A 338 -10.76 -14.82 -17.31
CA LEU A 338 -10.27 -14.16 -18.52
C LEU A 338 -8.85 -14.62 -18.88
N TRP A 339 -7.92 -14.54 -17.91
CA TRP A 339 -6.53 -14.96 -18.14
C TRP A 339 -6.45 -16.47 -18.44
N GLY A 340 -7.23 -17.31 -17.76
CA GLY A 340 -7.32 -18.75 -18.03
C GLY A 340 -7.85 -19.07 -19.44
N MET A 341 -8.85 -18.31 -19.92
CA MET A 341 -9.37 -18.48 -21.29
C MET A 341 -8.33 -18.05 -22.34
N LEU A 342 -7.65 -16.92 -22.12
CA LEU A 342 -6.61 -16.43 -23.03
C LEU A 342 -5.41 -17.39 -23.08
N TYR A 343 -5.01 -17.95 -21.92
CA TYR A 343 -3.96 -18.97 -21.85
C TYR A 343 -4.30 -20.21 -22.70
N LYS A 344 -5.52 -20.75 -22.54
CA LYS A 344 -5.97 -21.90 -23.32
C LYS A 344 -5.97 -21.65 -24.85
N ARG A 345 -6.22 -20.40 -25.24
CA ARG A 345 -6.18 -19.96 -26.65
C ARG A 345 -4.79 -19.55 -27.14
N LYS A 346 -3.74 -19.66 -26.31
CA LYS A 346 -2.36 -19.18 -26.60
C LYS A 346 -2.29 -17.70 -26.94
N MET A 347 -3.22 -16.92 -26.40
CA MET A 347 -3.34 -15.46 -26.59
C MET A 347 -3.05 -14.67 -25.31
N GLU A 348 -2.58 -15.33 -24.26
CA GLU A 348 -2.29 -14.67 -23.00
C GLU A 348 -1.14 -13.66 -23.19
N PRO A 349 -1.35 -12.36 -22.84
CA PRO A 349 -0.29 -11.36 -22.89
C PRO A 349 0.85 -11.68 -21.94
N SER A 350 2.07 -11.28 -22.29
CA SER A 350 3.22 -11.40 -21.39
C SER A 350 3.05 -10.56 -20.12
N SER A 351 3.76 -10.91 -19.05
CA SER A 351 3.70 -10.17 -17.79
C SER A 351 3.96 -8.67 -17.94
N PRO A 352 5.01 -8.21 -18.68
CA PRO A 352 5.20 -6.78 -18.94
C PRO A 352 4.05 -6.15 -19.74
N THR A 353 3.43 -6.89 -20.68
CA THR A 353 2.28 -6.39 -21.44
C THR A 353 1.04 -6.21 -20.56
N LYS A 354 0.77 -7.14 -19.65
CA LYS A 354 -0.32 -6.99 -18.67
C LYS A 354 -0.12 -5.77 -17.77
N MET A 355 1.12 -5.52 -17.35
CA MET A 355 1.46 -4.32 -16.56
C MET A 355 1.25 -3.02 -17.37
N ALA A 356 1.56 -3.02 -18.67
CA ALA A 356 1.26 -1.89 -19.55
C ALA A 356 -0.25 -1.65 -19.68
N TYR A 357 -1.06 -2.72 -19.76
CA TYR A 357 -2.53 -2.59 -19.73
C TYR A 357 -3.03 -2.02 -18.41
N GLY A 358 -2.42 -2.39 -17.27
CA GLY A 358 -2.72 -1.82 -15.97
C GLY A 358 -2.52 -0.30 -15.94
N LEU A 359 -1.38 0.19 -16.41
CA LEU A 359 -1.09 1.62 -16.56
C LEU A 359 -2.07 2.34 -17.50
N ALA A 360 -2.40 1.72 -18.65
CA ALA A 360 -3.37 2.27 -19.59
C ALA A 360 -4.77 2.39 -18.99
N LEU A 361 -5.20 1.41 -18.19
CA LEU A 361 -6.49 1.47 -17.50
C LEU A 361 -6.52 2.60 -16.45
N VAL A 362 -5.41 2.83 -15.71
CA VAL A 362 -5.32 3.99 -14.82
C VAL A 362 -5.44 5.29 -15.60
N ALA A 363 -4.75 5.42 -16.75
CA ALA A 363 -4.89 6.59 -17.62
C ALA A 363 -6.35 6.78 -18.08
N ILE A 364 -7.04 5.71 -18.49
CA ILE A 364 -8.45 5.75 -18.89
C ILE A 364 -9.36 6.20 -17.73
N GLY A 365 -9.13 5.72 -16.52
CA GLY A 365 -9.86 6.18 -15.33
C GLY A 365 -9.73 7.69 -15.13
N TYR A 366 -8.52 8.24 -15.32
CA TYR A 366 -8.31 9.68 -15.25
C TYR A 366 -8.91 10.45 -16.43
N VAL A 367 -9.00 9.86 -17.63
CA VAL A 367 -9.77 10.46 -18.74
C VAL A 367 -11.23 10.62 -18.37
N VAL A 368 -11.82 9.60 -17.74
CA VAL A 368 -13.23 9.64 -17.31
C VAL A 368 -13.49 10.82 -16.37
N ILE A 369 -12.65 11.00 -15.34
CA ILE A 369 -12.85 12.11 -14.39
C ILE A 369 -12.49 13.47 -15.00
N ALA A 370 -11.47 13.53 -15.87
CA ALA A 370 -11.10 14.77 -16.57
C ALA A 370 -12.24 15.28 -17.48
N ILE A 371 -12.96 14.38 -18.16
CA ILE A 371 -14.16 14.73 -18.92
C ILE A 371 -15.23 15.33 -18.01
N ALA A 372 -15.44 14.75 -16.84
CA ALA A 372 -16.45 15.21 -15.89
C ALA A 372 -16.17 16.62 -15.35
N VAL A 373 -14.89 16.97 -15.14
CA VAL A 373 -14.51 18.28 -14.58
C VAL A 373 -14.19 19.32 -15.65
N LYS A 374 -14.27 18.96 -16.94
CA LYS A 374 -13.98 19.88 -18.02
C LYS A 374 -15.01 21.01 -18.05
N GLY A 375 -14.56 22.24 -17.80
CA GLY A 375 -15.42 23.42 -17.76
C GLY A 375 -16.25 23.57 -16.50
N LEU A 376 -15.93 22.81 -15.42
CA LEU A 376 -16.60 22.92 -14.14
C LEU A 376 -16.34 24.32 -13.54
N GLY A 377 -17.45 25.02 -13.23
CA GLY A 377 -17.41 26.33 -12.59
C GLY A 377 -17.05 26.25 -11.10
N MET A 378 -16.71 27.41 -10.52
CA MET A 378 -16.48 27.48 -9.07
C MET A 378 -17.76 27.10 -8.30
N GLY A 379 -17.62 26.18 -7.33
CA GLY A 379 -18.75 25.71 -6.51
C GLY A 379 -19.66 24.67 -7.18
N GLU A 380 -19.44 24.34 -8.44
CA GLU A 380 -20.18 23.25 -9.11
C GLU A 380 -19.64 21.89 -8.68
N LYS A 381 -20.52 20.89 -8.64
CA LYS A 381 -20.19 19.51 -8.29
C LYS A 381 -20.51 18.56 -9.44
N VAL A 382 -19.68 17.54 -9.60
CA VAL A 382 -19.93 16.45 -10.57
C VAL A 382 -20.66 15.30 -9.89
N SER A 383 -21.37 14.50 -10.66
CA SER A 383 -22.02 13.29 -10.15
C SER A 383 -20.99 12.30 -9.58
N MET A 384 -21.30 11.67 -8.46
CA MET A 384 -20.45 10.66 -7.80
C MET A 384 -20.15 9.45 -8.69
N TRP A 385 -20.97 9.15 -9.68
CA TRP A 385 -20.79 8.00 -10.56
C TRP A 385 -19.53 8.11 -11.43
N TRP A 386 -19.06 9.32 -11.72
CA TRP A 386 -17.78 9.52 -12.40
C TRP A 386 -16.62 9.01 -11.54
N LEU A 387 -16.65 9.30 -10.25
CA LEU A 387 -15.62 8.85 -9.32
C LEU A 387 -15.72 7.34 -9.08
N VAL A 388 -16.92 6.76 -8.95
CA VAL A 388 -17.12 5.30 -8.88
C VAL A 388 -16.56 4.62 -10.13
N ALA A 389 -16.84 5.15 -11.33
CA ALA A 389 -16.31 4.61 -12.58
C ALA A 389 -14.77 4.63 -12.60
N LEU A 390 -14.15 5.74 -12.18
CA LEU A 390 -12.70 5.83 -12.02
C LEU A 390 -12.17 4.71 -11.11
N TYR A 391 -12.73 4.54 -9.91
CA TYR A 391 -12.27 3.51 -8.97
C TYR A 391 -12.40 2.10 -9.52
N VAL A 392 -13.50 1.79 -10.22
CA VAL A 392 -13.69 0.48 -10.86
C VAL A 392 -12.65 0.25 -11.96
N ILE A 393 -12.41 1.23 -12.83
CA ILE A 393 -11.42 1.13 -13.91
C ILE A 393 -10.00 1.01 -13.33
N HIS A 394 -9.67 1.77 -12.30
CA HIS A 394 -8.39 1.66 -11.60
C HIS A 394 -8.19 0.27 -10.98
N THR A 395 -9.25 -0.31 -10.40
CA THR A 395 -9.21 -1.68 -9.86
C THR A 395 -8.98 -2.72 -10.97
N MET A 396 -9.57 -2.54 -12.16
CA MET A 396 -9.24 -3.40 -13.32
C MET A 396 -7.75 -3.28 -13.67
N GLY A 397 -7.18 -2.08 -13.61
CA GLY A 397 -5.75 -1.83 -13.79
C GLY A 397 -4.90 -2.53 -12.73
N GLU A 398 -5.31 -2.48 -11.47
CA GLU A 398 -4.66 -3.17 -10.36
C GLU A 398 -4.63 -4.68 -10.58
N LEU A 399 -5.73 -5.29 -10.99
CA LEU A 399 -5.81 -6.73 -11.28
C LEU A 399 -4.94 -7.17 -12.46
N CYS A 400 -4.58 -6.25 -13.36
CA CYS A 400 -3.61 -6.51 -14.42
C CYS A 400 -2.15 -6.44 -13.95
N LEU A 401 -1.84 -5.72 -12.86
CA LEU A 401 -0.46 -5.42 -12.46
C LEU A 401 -0.05 -6.10 -11.15
N SER A 402 -0.87 -5.99 -10.10
CA SER A 402 -0.48 -6.35 -8.74
C SER A 402 -0.12 -7.82 -8.54
N PRO A 403 -0.91 -8.81 -9.01
CA PRO A 403 -0.56 -10.23 -8.84
C PRO A 403 0.69 -10.64 -9.60
N ILE A 404 1.01 -9.92 -10.68
CA ILE A 404 2.11 -10.26 -11.60
C ILE A 404 3.44 -9.80 -11.03
N GLY A 405 3.50 -8.63 -10.42
CA GLY A 405 4.75 -8.03 -9.95
C GLY A 405 5.49 -8.91 -8.95
N LEU A 406 4.83 -9.33 -7.89
CA LEU A 406 5.44 -10.19 -6.85
C LEU A 406 5.84 -11.56 -7.39
N SER A 407 4.97 -12.20 -8.19
CA SER A 407 5.24 -13.50 -8.84
C SER A 407 6.46 -13.42 -9.77
N MET A 408 6.61 -12.31 -10.48
CA MET A 408 7.71 -12.11 -11.41
C MET A 408 9.04 -11.93 -10.67
N VAL A 409 9.08 -11.13 -9.60
CA VAL A 409 10.28 -10.96 -8.78
C VAL A 409 10.74 -12.30 -8.23
N SER A 410 9.85 -13.12 -7.67
CA SER A 410 10.20 -14.43 -7.13
C SER A 410 10.69 -15.43 -8.22
N LYS A 411 10.22 -15.30 -9.46
CA LYS A 411 10.65 -16.16 -10.57
C LYS A 411 11.97 -15.75 -11.23
N LEU A 412 12.26 -14.45 -11.27
CA LEU A 412 13.42 -13.91 -11.98
C LEU A 412 14.64 -13.69 -11.07
N ALA A 413 14.42 -13.48 -9.79
CA ALA A 413 15.49 -13.20 -8.84
C ALA A 413 16.36 -14.46 -8.63
N PRO A 414 17.70 -14.34 -8.68
CA PRO A 414 18.58 -15.40 -8.23
C PRO A 414 18.29 -15.77 -6.77
N LEU A 415 18.28 -17.07 -6.44
CA LEU A 415 17.94 -17.55 -5.09
C LEU A 415 18.72 -16.84 -3.98
N ARG A 416 20.03 -16.59 -4.21
CA ARG A 416 20.92 -15.89 -3.26
C ARG A 416 20.53 -14.42 -3.04
N LEU A 417 19.84 -13.78 -3.99
CA LEU A 417 19.42 -12.37 -3.95
C LEU A 417 17.91 -12.19 -3.80
N SER A 418 17.15 -13.27 -3.65
CA SER A 418 15.68 -13.24 -3.68
C SER A 418 15.09 -12.27 -2.65
N SER A 419 15.56 -12.32 -1.40
CA SER A 419 15.09 -11.39 -0.35
C SER A 419 15.46 -9.94 -0.65
N LEU A 420 16.65 -9.69 -1.19
CA LEU A 420 17.12 -8.34 -1.55
C LEU A 420 16.30 -7.77 -2.72
N MET A 421 16.00 -8.59 -3.72
CA MET A 421 15.18 -8.21 -4.88
C MET A 421 13.73 -7.93 -4.48
N MET A 422 13.17 -8.75 -3.58
CA MET A 422 11.85 -8.49 -3.02
C MET A 422 11.84 -7.18 -2.21
N GLY A 423 12.90 -6.93 -1.44
CA GLY A 423 13.11 -5.67 -0.73
C GLY A 423 13.13 -4.47 -1.67
N THR A 424 13.83 -4.57 -2.79
CA THR A 424 13.90 -3.50 -3.81
C THR A 424 12.52 -3.27 -4.46
N TRP A 425 11.73 -4.31 -4.64
CA TRP A 425 10.35 -4.18 -5.12
C TRP A 425 9.47 -3.40 -4.13
N PHE A 426 9.57 -3.67 -2.83
CA PHE A 426 8.86 -2.91 -1.81
C PHE A 426 9.37 -1.46 -1.71
N LEU A 427 10.64 -1.22 -1.95
CA LEU A 427 11.21 0.12 -2.03
C LEU A 427 10.59 0.92 -3.20
N ALA A 428 10.30 0.28 -4.35
CA ALA A 428 9.57 0.93 -5.44
C ALA A 428 8.14 1.33 -5.02
N ASN A 429 7.45 0.49 -4.24
CA ASN A 429 6.15 0.85 -3.68
C ASN A 429 6.25 2.02 -2.67
N ALA A 430 7.31 2.06 -1.85
CA ALA A 430 7.57 3.19 -0.96
C ALA A 430 7.79 4.48 -1.74
N ALA A 431 8.58 4.43 -2.82
CA ALA A 431 8.81 5.57 -3.71
C ALA A 431 7.52 6.02 -4.40
N ALA A 432 6.68 5.07 -4.86
CA ALA A 432 5.40 5.36 -5.47
C ALA A 432 4.44 6.09 -4.52
N ASN A 433 4.36 5.63 -3.27
CA ASN A 433 3.51 6.26 -2.25
C ASN A 433 4.02 7.66 -1.86
N LYS A 434 5.33 7.83 -1.73
CA LYS A 434 5.91 9.16 -1.51
C LYS A 434 5.62 10.08 -2.70
N PHE A 435 5.75 9.58 -3.92
CA PHE A 435 5.44 10.31 -5.15
C PHE A 435 3.95 10.65 -5.24
N ALA A 436 3.05 9.77 -4.81
CA ALA A 436 1.62 10.04 -4.73
C ALA A 436 1.33 11.28 -3.88
N GLY A 437 1.96 11.42 -2.72
CA GLY A 437 1.85 12.64 -1.89
C GLY A 437 2.37 13.89 -2.59
N THR A 438 3.51 13.79 -3.29
CA THR A 438 4.05 14.91 -4.09
C THR A 438 3.10 15.34 -5.20
N LEU A 439 2.50 14.38 -5.91
CA LEU A 439 1.51 14.67 -6.96
C LEU A 439 0.21 15.23 -6.38
N SER A 440 -0.25 14.71 -5.23
CA SER A 440 -1.44 15.21 -4.55
C SER A 440 -1.30 16.67 -4.12
N ALA A 441 -0.09 17.09 -3.72
CA ALA A 441 0.22 18.47 -3.36
C ALA A 441 0.08 19.47 -4.52
N LEU A 442 -0.12 18.97 -5.75
CA LEU A 442 -0.36 19.78 -6.95
C LEU A 442 -1.85 20.03 -7.23
N ILE A 443 -2.76 19.57 -6.35
CA ILE A 443 -4.18 19.87 -6.52
C ILE A 443 -4.41 21.38 -6.44
N PRO A 444 -5.14 21.99 -7.41
CA PRO A 444 -5.37 23.42 -7.39
C PRO A 444 -6.26 23.81 -6.20
N PRO A 445 -6.03 24.99 -5.59
CA PRO A 445 -6.87 25.49 -4.51
C PRO A 445 -8.33 25.63 -4.94
N SER A 446 -9.27 25.29 -4.07
CA SER A 446 -10.71 25.41 -4.34
C SER A 446 -11.18 26.87 -4.30
N ASP A 447 -10.50 27.75 -3.54
CA ASP A 447 -10.87 29.13 -3.26
C ASP A 447 -9.84 30.08 -3.88
N ALA A 448 -9.69 30.03 -5.20
CA ALA A 448 -8.73 30.85 -5.92
C ALA A 448 -9.14 32.33 -5.90
N THR A 449 -8.27 33.18 -5.38
CA THR A 449 -8.34 34.63 -5.45
C THR A 449 -7.33 35.17 -6.47
N ALA A 450 -7.38 36.46 -6.80
CA ALA A 450 -6.45 37.09 -7.74
C ALA A 450 -4.95 36.98 -7.34
N GLU A 451 -4.67 36.72 -6.06
CA GLU A 451 -3.31 36.55 -5.51
C GLU A 451 -2.91 35.09 -5.30
N THR A 452 -3.75 34.12 -5.73
CA THR A 452 -3.50 32.69 -5.50
C THR A 452 -2.28 32.21 -6.31
N SER A 453 -1.29 31.65 -5.60
CA SER A 453 -0.15 30.98 -6.22
C SER A 453 -0.56 29.55 -6.62
N TYR A 454 -0.62 29.27 -7.92
CA TYR A 454 -0.93 27.95 -8.42
C TYR A 454 0.29 27.02 -8.37
N PRO A 455 0.13 25.73 -8.05
CA PRO A 455 1.21 24.77 -8.11
C PRO A 455 1.69 24.57 -9.55
N SER A 456 2.97 24.22 -9.70
CA SER A 456 3.57 23.98 -11.01
C SER A 456 4.30 22.64 -11.01
N PHE A 457 4.25 21.94 -12.16
CA PHE A 457 4.98 20.71 -12.39
C PHE A 457 5.74 20.80 -13.73
N LEU A 458 7.05 20.62 -13.68
CA LEU A 458 7.95 20.73 -14.85
C LEU A 458 7.77 22.04 -15.66
N GLY A 459 7.46 23.14 -14.97
CA GLY A 459 7.25 24.46 -15.61
C GLY A 459 5.81 24.74 -16.07
N PHE A 460 4.90 23.77 -15.99
CA PHE A 460 3.48 23.95 -16.28
C PHE A 460 2.72 24.29 -15.00
N GLN A 461 2.01 25.40 -14.98
CA GLN A 461 1.09 25.75 -13.89
C GLN A 461 -0.18 24.91 -13.98
N ILE A 462 -0.66 24.43 -12.85
CA ILE A 462 -1.90 23.64 -12.72
C ILE A 462 -2.94 24.56 -12.08
N THR A 463 -3.82 25.11 -12.91
CA THR A 463 -4.78 26.16 -12.51
C THR A 463 -6.17 25.62 -12.20
N ASN A 464 -6.49 24.42 -12.67
CA ASN A 464 -7.81 23.82 -12.55
C ASN A 464 -7.74 22.28 -12.46
N LEU A 465 -8.85 21.65 -12.07
CA LEU A 465 -8.92 20.20 -11.93
C LEU A 465 -8.73 19.43 -13.25
N TYR A 466 -9.13 20.00 -14.38
CA TYR A 466 -8.94 19.35 -15.67
C TYR A 466 -7.44 19.21 -16.00
N GLU A 467 -6.66 20.25 -15.76
CA GLU A 467 -5.19 20.22 -15.92
C GLU A 467 -4.56 19.25 -14.91
N PHE A 468 -5.03 19.28 -13.67
CA PHE A 468 -4.55 18.36 -12.64
C PHE A 468 -4.76 16.88 -13.02
N PHE A 469 -5.95 16.49 -13.47
CA PHE A 469 -6.20 15.12 -13.89
C PHE A 469 -5.52 14.78 -15.23
N THR A 470 -5.33 15.77 -16.12
CA THR A 470 -4.58 15.59 -17.35
C THR A 470 -3.11 15.21 -17.10
N LEU A 471 -2.50 15.71 -16.00
CA LEU A 471 -1.16 15.29 -15.59
C LEU A 471 -1.08 13.76 -15.41
N PHE A 472 -2.06 13.15 -14.73
CA PHE A 472 -2.10 11.70 -14.54
C PHE A 472 -2.35 10.94 -15.83
N ILE A 473 -3.20 11.47 -16.72
CA ILE A 473 -3.47 10.87 -18.04
C ILE A 473 -2.17 10.80 -18.84
N VAL A 474 -1.44 11.91 -18.94
CA VAL A 474 -0.20 11.98 -19.70
C VAL A 474 0.87 11.09 -19.06
N MET A 475 1.07 11.20 -17.76
CA MET A 475 2.10 10.45 -17.03
C MET A 475 1.89 8.94 -17.16
N THR A 476 0.70 8.43 -16.85
CA THR A 476 0.42 6.98 -16.87
C THR A 476 0.23 6.47 -18.29
N GLY A 477 -0.33 7.27 -19.20
CA GLY A 477 -0.50 6.93 -20.61
C GLY A 477 0.83 6.82 -21.36
N VAL A 478 1.73 7.77 -21.14
CA VAL A 478 3.10 7.71 -21.72
C VAL A 478 3.86 6.50 -21.15
N ALA A 479 3.80 6.29 -19.82
CA ALA A 479 4.41 5.12 -19.18
C ALA A 479 3.85 3.81 -19.75
N ALA A 480 2.53 3.70 -19.94
CA ALA A 480 1.88 2.55 -20.56
C ALA A 480 2.38 2.30 -22.00
N GLY A 481 2.45 3.35 -22.82
CA GLY A 481 2.95 3.26 -24.19
C GLY A 481 4.40 2.79 -24.25
N ILE A 482 5.28 3.40 -23.46
CA ILE A 482 6.70 3.02 -23.41
C ILE A 482 6.83 1.55 -22.95
N LEU A 483 6.15 1.16 -21.87
CA LEU A 483 6.20 -0.21 -21.37
C LEU A 483 5.65 -1.21 -22.37
N PHE A 484 4.58 -0.85 -23.09
CA PHE A 484 4.02 -1.71 -24.13
C PHE A 484 5.03 -1.99 -25.24
N PHE A 485 5.73 -0.97 -25.74
CA PHE A 485 6.78 -1.15 -26.75
C PHE A 485 7.98 -1.94 -26.22
N LEU A 486 8.37 -1.72 -24.97
CA LEU A 486 9.45 -2.46 -24.32
C LEU A 486 9.08 -3.91 -23.98
N SER A 487 7.80 -4.24 -23.90
CA SER A 487 7.32 -5.53 -23.39
C SER A 487 7.92 -6.74 -24.08
N ARG A 488 8.09 -6.70 -25.42
CA ARG A 488 8.71 -7.78 -26.20
C ARG A 488 10.20 -7.96 -25.86
N THR A 489 10.93 -6.87 -25.68
CA THR A 489 12.35 -6.91 -25.31
C THR A 489 12.52 -7.43 -23.90
N LEU A 490 11.70 -6.95 -22.96
CA LEU A 490 11.71 -7.43 -21.57
C LEU A 490 11.38 -8.92 -21.50
N GLN A 491 10.40 -9.39 -22.26
CA GLN A 491 10.06 -10.81 -22.32
C GLN A 491 11.22 -11.68 -22.86
N LYS A 492 11.96 -11.20 -23.84
CA LYS A 492 13.17 -11.90 -24.33
C LYS A 492 14.27 -11.96 -23.26
N MET A 493 14.47 -10.84 -22.52
CA MET A 493 15.45 -10.81 -21.42
C MET A 493 15.07 -11.74 -20.27
N MET A 494 13.77 -11.86 -19.94
CA MET A 494 13.27 -12.80 -18.93
C MET A 494 13.56 -14.25 -19.29
N ASN A 495 13.43 -14.60 -20.57
CA ASN A 495 13.58 -15.97 -21.08
C ASN A 495 15.03 -16.28 -21.51
N THR A 496 16.01 -15.47 -21.13
CA THR A 496 17.42 -15.75 -21.43
C THR A 496 17.83 -17.09 -20.81
N PRO A 497 18.36 -18.06 -21.61
CA PRO A 497 18.74 -19.37 -21.10
C PRO A 497 19.83 -19.27 -20.02
N GLU A 498 19.80 -20.20 -19.07
CA GLU A 498 20.84 -20.35 -18.07
C GLU A 498 22.04 -21.03 -18.74
N THR A 499 22.85 -20.24 -19.43
CA THR A 499 24.17 -20.71 -19.93
C THR A 499 25.17 -20.60 -18.80
N ASN A 500 25.92 -21.72 -18.60
CA ASN A 500 26.99 -21.81 -17.61
C ASN A 500 28.10 -20.78 -17.82
#